data_c065a6fba54abf31dee18d1aedbab196
#
_entry.id   c065a6fba54abf31dee18d1aedbab196
#
_cell.length_a   1.000
_cell.length_b   1.000
_cell.length_c   1.000
_cell.angle_alpha   90.00
_cell.angle_beta   90.00
_cell.angle_gamma   90.00
#
_symmetry.space_group_name_H-M   'P 1'
#
loop_
_entity.id
_entity.type
_entity.pdbx_description
1 polymer ?
#
loop_
_entity_poly.entity_id
_entity_poly.type
_entity_poly.pdbx_seq_one_letter_code
_entity_poly.pdbx_strand_id
1 'polypeptide(L)'
;LTVSSAASDVYKRQALSLKAVTTMIDWETIGLLLGMMVMVGVISHTGVFEWFAVEAYKRSEGSIWSLVVILCIVTAVLSAFLDNVTTILLLTPVTIQLAKVLDLQPVPLLIAEVLFSNIGGAATMIGDPPNIMIGSGLSPDAIERAEGGKYAELAADGVNFNDFIIEMAPGIMMTVVPAFMLLKWMYRDEFSGKRIRDVAELESKYGIKDYKMLTTSGFILGLVILGFFLHPITHMPVSWIALGGAVLMLLVTNRHELDEPLEEVEWTTLLFFAGLFVLVHSLQYMGVINFIGEYVEQAIVWFPQGEDGIIRLTAAMLILLWVSAVASAFIDNIPYTATMIPIVLQISQGANVDLGPLIWALAFGACLGGNGTLIGASANVVMAGMSEEAGYPVSFNEFFKAGFPMMILTTAIVSLYMVLVYAVGGGDVMWKLALLGITMIGIVYQVYRGRSKGKNLAESLVDHDLEELKDLAGEKLGKAKSAVMGITEAE
;
A
#
# COMPACT_ATOMS: atom_id res chain seq x y z
N LEU A 1 -8.10 -34.48 33.27
CA LEU A 1 -6.64 -34.76 33.31
C LEU A 1 -5.89 -34.03 32.19
N THR A 2 -6.47 -33.78 31.03
CA THR A 2 -5.86 -33.10 29.92
C THR A 2 -5.70 -31.58 30.13
N VAL A 3 -6.66 -30.93 30.79
CA VAL A 3 -6.60 -29.49 31.13
C VAL A 3 -5.47 -29.16 32.12
N SER A 4 -5.19 -30.06 33.05
CA SER A 4 -4.12 -29.89 34.04
C SER A 4 -2.71 -29.98 33.43
N SER A 5 -2.51 -30.81 32.37
CA SER A 5 -1.21 -30.93 31.73
C SER A 5 -0.93 -29.71 30.84
N ALA A 6 -1.96 -29.21 30.10
CA ALA A 6 -1.86 -28.01 29.32
C ALA A 6 -1.58 -26.75 30.16
N ALA A 7 -2.29 -26.62 31.32
CA ALA A 7 -2.03 -25.53 32.26
C ALA A 7 -0.62 -25.62 32.89
N SER A 8 -0.13 -26.81 33.18
CA SER A 8 1.24 -27.03 33.71
C SER A 8 2.31 -26.72 32.65
N ASP A 9 2.04 -27.03 31.36
CA ASP A 9 2.95 -26.71 30.27
C ASP A 9 2.96 -25.20 29.96
N VAL A 10 1.81 -24.55 30.02
CA VAL A 10 1.70 -23.07 29.89
C VAL A 10 2.48 -22.41 31.06
N TYR A 11 2.34 -22.90 32.30
CA TYR A 11 3.05 -22.33 33.45
C TYR A 11 4.57 -22.54 33.40
N LYS A 12 5.04 -23.70 32.91
CA LYS A 12 6.47 -23.97 32.71
C LYS A 12 7.09 -23.16 31.56
N ARG A 13 6.28 -22.72 30.61
CA ARG A 13 6.69 -21.95 29.44
C ARG A 13 6.60 -20.43 29.63
N GLN A 14 6.04 -19.94 30.75
CA GLN A 14 5.95 -18.51 31.07
C GLN A 14 7.30 -17.81 31.31
N ALA A 15 8.38 -18.56 31.52
CA ALA A 15 9.73 -18.00 31.51
C ALA A 15 10.35 -18.12 30.13
N LEU A 16 9.84 -17.31 29.15
CA LEU A 16 10.49 -17.16 27.87
C LEU A 16 11.91 -16.61 28.10
N SER A 17 12.92 -17.40 27.75
CA SER A 17 14.30 -16.90 27.77
C SER A 17 14.44 -15.76 26.75
N LEU A 18 15.34 -14.82 27.01
CA LEU A 18 15.65 -13.76 26.06
C LEU A 18 15.96 -14.33 24.65
N LYS A 19 16.64 -15.48 24.60
CA LYS A 19 16.90 -16.19 23.34
C LYS A 19 15.61 -16.63 22.65
N ALA A 20 14.59 -17.09 23.37
CA ALA A 20 13.32 -17.46 22.75
C ALA A 20 12.57 -16.22 22.24
N VAL A 21 12.61 -15.09 22.97
CA VAL A 21 12.00 -13.83 22.50
C VAL A 21 12.69 -13.33 21.23
N THR A 22 14.02 -13.37 21.14
CA THR A 22 14.74 -12.93 19.94
C THR A 22 14.47 -13.80 18.72
N THR A 23 14.11 -15.07 18.88
CA THR A 23 13.70 -15.93 17.74
C THR A 23 12.26 -15.69 17.27
N MET A 24 11.44 -14.95 18.03
CA MET A 24 10.10 -14.57 17.63
C MET A 24 10.07 -13.32 16.77
N ILE A 25 11.15 -12.53 16.77
CA ILE A 25 11.26 -11.29 16.00
C ILE A 25 11.68 -11.63 14.56
N ASP A 26 10.94 -11.09 13.60
CA ASP A 26 11.32 -11.14 12.19
C ASP A 26 12.41 -10.08 11.90
N TRP A 27 13.66 -10.52 11.99
CA TRP A 27 14.84 -9.68 11.76
C TRP A 27 14.99 -9.27 10.28
N GLU A 28 14.37 -9.99 9.35
CA GLU A 28 14.39 -9.61 7.94
C GLU A 28 13.55 -8.36 7.72
N THR A 29 12.33 -8.33 8.26
CA THR A 29 11.50 -7.13 8.23
C THR A 29 12.16 -5.94 8.95
N ILE A 30 12.68 -6.15 10.17
CA ILE A 30 13.36 -5.08 10.93
C ILE A 30 14.57 -4.55 10.17
N GLY A 31 15.41 -5.43 9.61
CA GLY A 31 16.61 -5.04 8.87
C GLY A 31 16.30 -4.30 7.58
N LEU A 32 15.26 -4.73 6.86
CA LEU A 32 14.83 -4.04 5.64
C LEU A 32 14.33 -2.63 5.95
N LEU A 33 13.44 -2.50 6.93
CA LEU A 33 12.91 -1.20 7.38
C LEU A 33 14.04 -0.25 7.83
N LEU A 34 14.92 -0.73 8.72
CA LEU A 34 16.05 0.05 9.20
C LEU A 34 16.93 0.55 8.03
N GLY A 35 17.28 -0.36 7.11
CA GLY A 35 18.11 -0.01 5.95
C GLY A 35 17.44 1.06 5.06
N MET A 36 16.15 0.92 4.78
CA MET A 36 15.39 1.90 3.99
C MET A 36 15.27 3.24 4.71
N MET A 37 14.91 3.26 6.01
CA MET A 37 14.79 4.49 6.81
C MET A 37 16.10 5.28 6.82
N VAL A 38 17.24 4.62 7.04
CA VAL A 38 18.56 5.27 7.00
C VAL A 38 18.83 5.88 5.62
N MET A 39 18.57 5.14 4.53
CA MET A 39 18.82 5.67 3.18
C MET A 39 17.93 6.86 2.86
N VAL A 40 16.67 6.80 3.26
CA VAL A 40 15.70 7.89 3.04
C VAL A 40 16.06 9.10 3.90
N GLY A 41 16.48 8.92 5.16
CA GLY A 41 17.01 9.98 6.01
C GLY A 41 18.17 10.74 5.35
N VAL A 42 19.14 10.02 4.79
CA VAL A 42 20.24 10.67 4.03
C VAL A 42 19.71 11.46 2.82
N ILE A 43 18.75 10.91 2.07
CA ILE A 43 18.19 11.58 0.89
C ILE A 43 17.36 12.80 1.29
N SER A 44 16.67 12.78 2.42
CA SER A 44 15.83 13.88 2.90
C SER A 44 16.65 15.17 3.11
N HIS A 45 17.87 15.06 3.61
CA HIS A 45 18.77 16.20 3.83
C HIS A 45 19.18 16.92 2.53
N THR A 46 19.01 16.27 1.36
CA THR A 46 19.28 16.89 0.07
C THR A 46 18.27 17.94 -0.35
N GLY A 47 17.08 18.00 0.28
CA GLY A 47 15.98 18.89 -0.08
C GLY A 47 15.20 18.45 -1.30
N VAL A 48 15.35 17.20 -1.76
CA VAL A 48 14.70 16.70 -2.99
C VAL A 48 13.18 16.59 -2.82
N PHE A 49 12.69 16.23 -1.65
CA PHE A 49 11.26 16.07 -1.41
C PHE A 49 10.53 17.42 -1.41
N GLU A 50 11.16 18.43 -0.80
CA GLU A 50 10.67 19.81 -0.85
C GLU A 50 10.69 20.35 -2.28
N TRP A 51 11.74 20.04 -3.04
CA TRP A 51 11.82 20.42 -4.44
C TRP A 51 10.69 19.80 -5.28
N PHE A 52 10.30 18.53 -5.03
CA PHE A 52 9.18 17.90 -5.72
C PHE A 52 7.87 18.66 -5.57
N ALA A 53 7.53 19.14 -4.38
CA ALA A 53 6.29 19.88 -4.14
C ALA A 53 6.28 21.25 -4.83
N VAL A 54 7.40 21.96 -4.82
CA VAL A 54 7.54 23.25 -5.54
C VAL A 54 7.45 23.03 -7.05
N GLU A 55 8.11 21.98 -7.57
CA GLU A 55 8.06 21.64 -8.99
C GLU A 55 6.65 21.18 -9.42
N ALA A 56 5.92 20.47 -8.55
CA ALA A 56 4.52 20.12 -8.77
C ALA A 56 3.64 21.36 -8.96
N TYR A 57 3.82 22.38 -8.11
CA TYR A 57 3.10 23.63 -8.27
C TYR A 57 3.43 24.34 -9.58
N LYS A 58 4.70 24.44 -9.96
CA LYS A 58 5.10 25.06 -11.24
C LYS A 58 4.43 24.38 -12.42
N ARG A 59 4.45 23.05 -12.44
CA ARG A 59 3.85 22.24 -13.52
C ARG A 59 2.32 22.26 -13.51
N SER A 60 1.70 22.66 -12.39
CA SER A 60 0.24 22.79 -12.29
C SER A 60 -0.32 23.99 -13.06
N GLU A 61 0.55 24.95 -13.49
CA GLU A 61 0.15 26.19 -14.16
C GLU A 61 -0.91 26.98 -13.35
N GLY A 62 -0.85 26.87 -12.03
CA GLY A 62 -1.76 27.50 -11.08
C GLY A 62 -3.13 26.82 -10.95
N SER A 63 -3.41 25.73 -11.65
CA SER A 63 -4.63 24.93 -11.48
C SER A 63 -4.53 24.10 -10.19
N ILE A 64 -5.48 24.30 -9.26
CA ILE A 64 -5.48 23.56 -7.99
C ILE A 64 -5.65 22.08 -8.24
N TRP A 65 -6.56 21.67 -9.11
CA TRP A 65 -6.77 20.28 -9.45
C TRP A 65 -5.50 19.61 -10.01
N SER A 66 -4.80 20.33 -10.93
CA SER A 66 -3.53 19.82 -11.45
C SER A 66 -2.48 19.65 -10.39
N LEU A 67 -2.41 20.57 -9.42
CA LEU A 67 -1.51 20.46 -8.28
C LEU A 67 -1.80 19.21 -7.47
N VAL A 68 -3.07 18.98 -7.09
CA VAL A 68 -3.50 17.77 -6.36
C VAL A 68 -3.10 16.50 -7.10
N VAL A 69 -3.39 16.40 -8.40
CA VAL A 69 -3.05 15.21 -9.19
C VAL A 69 -1.55 14.98 -9.23
N ILE A 70 -0.74 16.03 -9.45
CA ILE A 70 0.72 15.87 -9.51
C ILE A 70 1.27 15.47 -8.14
N LEU A 71 0.83 16.11 -7.05
CA LEU A 71 1.23 15.77 -5.69
C LEU A 71 0.88 14.32 -5.36
N CYS A 72 -0.37 13.90 -5.60
CA CYS A 72 -0.81 12.52 -5.36
C CYS A 72 -0.02 11.50 -6.18
N ILE A 73 0.31 11.79 -7.45
CA ILE A 73 1.13 10.89 -8.28
C ILE A 73 2.56 10.81 -7.72
N VAL A 74 3.16 11.95 -7.37
CA VAL A 74 4.51 11.97 -6.76
C VAL A 74 4.50 11.17 -5.47
N THR A 75 3.52 11.41 -4.59
CA THR A 75 3.35 10.67 -3.33
C THR A 75 3.19 9.17 -3.57
N ALA A 76 2.33 8.75 -4.50
CA ALA A 76 2.13 7.34 -4.82
C ALA A 76 3.40 6.67 -5.36
N VAL A 77 4.14 7.35 -6.24
CA VAL A 77 5.40 6.83 -6.80
C VAL A 77 6.48 6.75 -5.72
N LEU A 78 6.62 7.78 -4.91
CA LEU A 78 7.57 7.76 -3.79
C LEU A 78 7.22 6.64 -2.81
N SER A 79 5.96 6.54 -2.40
CA SER A 79 5.48 5.51 -1.47
C SER A 79 5.61 4.08 -2.02
N ALA A 80 5.64 3.88 -3.32
CA ALA A 80 5.90 2.56 -3.89
C ALA A 80 7.34 2.07 -3.68
N PHE A 81 8.31 2.98 -3.46
CA PHE A 81 9.73 2.65 -3.28
C PHE A 81 10.30 3.07 -1.92
N LEU A 82 9.60 3.95 -1.22
CA LEU A 82 9.83 4.34 0.16
C LEU A 82 8.57 3.89 0.92
N ASP A 83 8.64 3.60 2.19
CA ASP A 83 7.41 3.26 2.92
C ASP A 83 6.43 4.46 2.98
N ASN A 84 5.14 4.16 3.19
CA ASN A 84 4.08 5.16 3.20
C ASN A 84 4.21 6.17 4.35
N VAL A 85 4.69 5.75 5.53
CA VAL A 85 4.88 6.61 6.70
C VAL A 85 5.97 7.63 6.43
N THR A 86 7.14 7.18 6.00
CA THR A 86 8.28 8.05 5.67
C THR A 86 7.91 9.02 4.54
N THR A 87 7.20 8.55 3.51
CA THR A 87 6.74 9.43 2.42
C THR A 87 5.86 10.57 2.93
N ILE A 88 4.94 10.29 3.83
CA ILE A 88 4.03 11.29 4.41
C ILE A 88 4.75 12.23 5.37
N LEU A 89 5.69 11.74 6.18
CA LEU A 89 6.54 12.57 7.03
C LEU A 89 7.30 13.63 6.22
N LEU A 90 7.79 13.28 5.05
CA LEU A 90 8.57 14.16 4.20
C LEU A 90 7.71 15.17 3.43
N LEU A 91 6.56 14.75 2.90
CA LEU A 91 5.75 15.59 2.03
C LEU A 91 4.76 16.48 2.81
N THR A 92 4.23 16.04 3.94
CA THR A 92 3.22 16.78 4.72
C THR A 92 3.66 18.20 5.08
N PRO A 93 4.87 18.47 5.65
CA PRO A 93 5.30 19.82 6.01
C PRO A 93 5.35 20.76 4.81
N VAL A 94 5.81 20.25 3.68
CA VAL A 94 5.97 21.04 2.46
C VAL A 94 4.62 21.36 1.85
N THR A 95 3.70 20.39 1.82
CA THR A 95 2.33 20.58 1.35
C THR A 95 1.58 21.60 2.22
N ILE A 96 1.76 21.59 3.55
CA ILE A 96 1.20 22.58 4.44
C ILE A 96 1.75 23.99 4.11
N GLN A 97 3.06 24.12 3.90
CA GLN A 97 3.66 25.42 3.54
C GLN A 97 3.19 25.91 2.17
N LEU A 98 3.10 25.00 1.19
CA LEU A 98 2.58 25.33 -0.13
C LEU A 98 1.12 25.77 -0.07
N ALA A 99 0.28 25.07 0.69
CA ALA A 99 -1.12 25.45 0.91
C ALA A 99 -1.24 26.86 1.56
N LYS A 100 -0.41 27.17 2.55
CA LYS A 100 -0.37 28.51 3.17
C LYS A 100 -0.04 29.62 2.17
N VAL A 101 0.98 29.42 1.33
CA VAL A 101 1.36 30.41 0.30
C VAL A 101 0.26 30.60 -0.74
N LEU A 102 -0.43 29.53 -1.10
CA LEU A 102 -1.52 29.56 -2.08
C LEU A 102 -2.87 29.98 -1.49
N ASP A 103 -2.93 30.24 -0.18
CA ASP A 103 -4.17 30.56 0.53
C ASP A 103 -5.24 29.45 0.33
N LEU A 104 -4.80 28.20 0.50
CA LEU A 104 -5.64 26.99 0.44
C LEU A 104 -5.76 26.34 1.82
N GLN A 105 -6.86 25.64 2.03
CA GLN A 105 -6.98 24.74 3.19
C GLN A 105 -6.11 23.49 2.94
N PRO A 106 -5.15 23.18 3.84
CA PRO A 106 -4.24 22.05 3.61
C PRO A 106 -4.90 20.69 3.80
N VAL A 107 -5.91 20.55 4.67
CA VAL A 107 -6.49 19.26 5.06
C VAL A 107 -6.98 18.43 3.87
N PRO A 108 -7.73 18.96 2.88
CA PRO A 108 -8.13 18.17 1.71
C PRO A 108 -6.94 17.66 0.87
N LEU A 109 -5.87 18.46 0.74
CA LEU A 109 -4.65 18.06 0.04
C LEU A 109 -3.94 16.93 0.77
N LEU A 110 -3.78 17.07 2.09
CA LEU A 110 -3.11 16.08 2.94
C LEU A 110 -3.86 14.74 2.95
N ILE A 111 -5.20 14.79 3.05
CA ILE A 111 -6.03 13.57 2.93
C ILE A 111 -5.82 12.93 1.56
N ALA A 112 -5.84 13.71 0.48
CA ALA A 112 -5.61 13.18 -0.86
C ALA A 112 -4.23 12.52 -0.99
N GLU A 113 -3.17 13.17 -0.50
CA GLU A 113 -1.80 12.62 -0.52
C GLU A 113 -1.68 11.33 0.27
N VAL A 114 -2.20 11.26 1.49
CA VAL A 114 -2.07 10.05 2.31
C VAL A 114 -2.87 8.88 1.73
N LEU A 115 -4.06 9.12 1.15
CA LEU A 115 -4.81 8.09 0.45
C LEU A 115 -4.04 7.52 -0.74
N PHE A 116 -3.35 8.38 -1.50
CA PHE A 116 -2.51 7.96 -2.61
C PHE A 116 -1.16 7.38 -2.18
N SER A 117 -0.65 7.75 -1.00
CA SER A 117 0.50 7.07 -0.38
C SER A 117 0.19 5.60 -0.12
N ASN A 118 -0.94 5.31 0.52
CA ASN A 118 -1.35 3.93 0.79
C ASN A 118 -1.67 3.14 -0.50
N ILE A 119 -2.31 3.77 -1.50
CA ILE A 119 -2.54 3.16 -2.82
C ILE A 119 -1.21 2.84 -3.52
N GLY A 120 -0.29 3.80 -3.55
CA GLY A 120 1.03 3.63 -4.18
C GLY A 120 1.89 2.59 -3.46
N GLY A 121 1.93 2.67 -2.14
CA GLY A 121 2.66 1.72 -1.27
C GLY A 121 2.23 0.27 -1.47
N ALA A 122 0.94 0.04 -1.74
CA ALA A 122 0.43 -1.29 -2.03
C ALA A 122 1.02 -1.94 -3.30
N ALA A 123 1.62 -1.17 -4.21
CA ALA A 123 2.10 -1.68 -5.51
C ALA A 123 3.38 -2.51 -5.42
N THR A 124 4.15 -2.41 -4.35
CA THR A 124 5.44 -3.09 -4.19
C THR A 124 5.60 -3.69 -2.80
N MET A 125 6.58 -4.57 -2.65
CA MET A 125 6.87 -5.18 -1.35
C MET A 125 7.34 -4.16 -0.30
N ILE A 126 8.09 -3.14 -0.69
CA ILE A 126 8.72 -2.18 0.23
C ILE A 126 7.88 -0.93 0.50
N GLY A 127 6.82 -0.71 -0.27
CA GLY A 127 6.03 0.52 -0.21
C GLY A 127 5.05 0.60 0.97
N ASP A 128 4.75 -0.52 1.62
CA ASP A 128 3.88 -0.56 2.81
C ASP A 128 4.37 -1.66 3.77
N PRO A 129 4.53 -1.40 5.07
CA PRO A 129 4.98 -2.40 6.04
C PRO A 129 4.23 -3.75 6.01
N PRO A 130 2.91 -3.84 5.86
CA PRO A 130 2.20 -5.10 5.62
C PRO A 130 2.79 -5.94 4.49
N ASN A 131 3.17 -5.33 3.37
CA ASN A 131 3.74 -6.04 2.24
C ASN A 131 5.13 -6.61 2.56
N ILE A 132 5.95 -5.87 3.31
CA ILE A 132 7.24 -6.36 3.79
C ILE A 132 7.05 -7.60 4.67
N MET A 133 6.07 -7.56 5.59
CA MET A 133 5.75 -8.68 6.48
C MET A 133 5.23 -9.90 5.72
N ILE A 134 4.37 -9.69 4.72
CA ILE A 134 3.89 -10.76 3.84
C ILE A 134 5.06 -11.36 3.06
N GLY A 135 5.91 -10.52 2.47
CA GLY A 135 7.07 -10.96 1.69
C GLY A 135 8.10 -11.73 2.50
N SER A 136 8.37 -11.34 3.75
CA SER A 136 9.28 -12.07 4.63
C SER A 136 8.62 -13.32 5.23
N GLY A 137 7.39 -13.19 5.74
CA GLY A 137 6.68 -14.26 6.46
C GLY A 137 6.10 -15.36 5.56
N LEU A 138 5.87 -15.07 4.27
CA LEU A 138 5.38 -16.03 3.26
C LEU A 138 6.40 -16.25 2.13
N SER A 139 7.68 -15.97 2.38
CA SER A 139 8.76 -16.42 1.49
C SER A 139 8.88 -17.96 1.51
N PRO A 140 9.43 -18.59 0.46
CA PRO A 140 9.61 -20.05 0.42
C PRO A 140 10.29 -20.59 1.69
N ASP A 141 11.39 -19.96 2.10
CA ASP A 141 12.15 -20.37 3.29
C ASP A 141 11.38 -20.18 4.61
N ALA A 142 10.53 -19.15 4.69
CA ALA A 142 9.70 -18.91 5.88
C ALA A 142 8.57 -19.94 5.98
N ILE A 143 7.91 -20.25 4.88
CA ILE A 143 6.85 -21.27 4.80
C ILE A 143 7.41 -22.66 5.15
N GLU A 144 8.59 -23.02 4.62
CA GLU A 144 9.24 -24.30 4.92
C GLU A 144 9.51 -24.48 6.41
N ARG A 145 9.87 -23.40 7.10
CA ARG A 145 10.17 -23.40 8.54
C ARG A 145 8.93 -23.22 9.42
N ALA A 146 7.81 -22.75 8.86
CA ALA A 146 6.60 -22.44 9.62
C ALA A 146 6.06 -23.66 10.37
N GLU A 147 5.74 -23.48 11.65
CA GLU A 147 5.23 -24.52 12.55
C GLU A 147 6.04 -25.85 12.52
N GLY A 148 7.37 -25.73 12.39
CA GLY A 148 8.24 -26.93 12.34
C GLY A 148 8.13 -27.76 11.07
N GLY A 149 7.79 -27.13 9.95
CA GLY A 149 7.69 -27.74 8.63
C GLY A 149 6.28 -28.25 8.27
N LYS A 150 5.26 -27.89 9.03
CA LYS A 150 3.87 -28.29 8.77
C LYS A 150 3.36 -27.86 7.40
N TYR A 151 3.83 -26.72 6.90
CA TYR A 151 3.40 -26.11 5.63
C TYR A 151 4.46 -26.22 4.53
N ALA A 152 5.47 -27.07 4.67
CA ALA A 152 6.59 -27.19 3.74
C ALA A 152 6.16 -27.50 2.30
N GLU A 153 5.04 -28.20 2.12
CA GLU A 153 4.45 -28.48 0.78
C GLU A 153 3.97 -27.23 0.03
N LEU A 154 3.63 -26.16 0.78
CA LEU A 154 3.20 -24.86 0.23
C LEU A 154 4.38 -23.93 -0.07
N ALA A 155 5.62 -24.31 0.27
CA ALA A 155 6.79 -23.45 0.09
C ALA A 155 7.05 -23.07 -1.38
N ALA A 156 6.66 -23.93 -2.33
CA ALA A 156 6.79 -23.64 -3.76
C ALA A 156 5.90 -22.46 -4.20
N ASP A 157 4.80 -22.18 -3.49
CA ASP A 157 3.87 -21.09 -3.74
C ASP A 157 4.23 -19.82 -2.95
N GLY A 158 5.37 -19.83 -2.26
CA GLY A 158 5.89 -18.68 -1.52
C GLY A 158 6.25 -17.51 -2.44
N VAL A 159 6.23 -16.30 -1.88
CA VAL A 159 6.39 -15.05 -2.64
C VAL A 159 7.79 -14.47 -2.53
N ASN A 160 8.24 -13.85 -3.63
CA ASN A 160 9.49 -13.11 -3.73
C ASN A 160 9.21 -11.62 -4.00
N PHE A 161 10.25 -10.80 -3.95
CA PHE A 161 10.15 -9.37 -4.18
C PHE A 161 9.47 -9.01 -5.52
N ASN A 162 9.83 -9.67 -6.61
CA ASN A 162 9.31 -9.36 -7.94
C ASN A 162 7.83 -9.73 -8.09
N ASP A 163 7.37 -10.74 -7.36
CA ASP A 163 5.99 -11.21 -7.44
C ASP A 163 5.02 -10.11 -6.97
N PHE A 164 5.41 -9.31 -5.96
CA PHE A 164 4.61 -8.16 -5.52
C PHE A 164 4.29 -7.21 -6.67
N ILE A 165 5.29 -6.83 -7.46
CA ILE A 165 5.09 -5.89 -8.57
C ILE A 165 4.23 -6.52 -9.66
N ILE A 166 4.49 -7.79 -10.00
CA ILE A 166 3.76 -8.50 -11.06
C ILE A 166 2.29 -8.71 -10.67
N GLU A 167 2.03 -8.98 -9.40
CA GLU A 167 0.71 -9.33 -8.89
C GLU A 167 -0.10 -8.10 -8.46
N MET A 168 0.54 -7.17 -7.78
CA MET A 168 -0.13 -6.03 -7.15
C MET A 168 -0.23 -4.80 -8.06
N ALA A 169 0.86 -4.43 -8.77
CA ALA A 169 0.89 -3.19 -9.52
C ALA A 169 -0.21 -3.08 -10.61
N PRO A 170 -0.56 -4.14 -11.38
CA PRO A 170 -1.65 -4.03 -12.34
C PRO A 170 -3.00 -3.70 -11.69
N GLY A 171 -3.33 -4.37 -10.55
CA GLY A 171 -4.55 -4.11 -9.78
C GLY A 171 -4.57 -2.68 -9.24
N ILE A 172 -3.46 -2.21 -8.67
CA ILE A 172 -3.32 -0.85 -8.16
C ILE A 172 -3.46 0.18 -9.28
N MET A 173 -2.84 -0.04 -10.44
CA MET A 173 -2.97 0.87 -11.59
C MET A 173 -4.42 1.02 -12.06
N MET A 174 -5.24 -0.03 -11.96
CA MET A 174 -6.68 0.05 -12.27
C MET A 174 -7.43 0.96 -11.31
N THR A 175 -6.97 1.15 -10.08
CA THR A 175 -7.63 2.00 -9.08
C THR A 175 -7.32 3.48 -9.25
N VAL A 176 -6.19 3.86 -9.86
CA VAL A 176 -5.66 5.24 -9.88
C VAL A 176 -6.66 6.23 -10.47
N VAL A 177 -7.17 5.97 -11.67
CA VAL A 177 -8.10 6.91 -12.34
C VAL A 177 -9.44 7.00 -11.60
N PRO A 178 -10.10 5.89 -11.22
CA PRO A 178 -11.31 5.95 -10.40
C PRO A 178 -11.10 6.66 -9.04
N ALA A 179 -9.94 6.48 -8.40
CA ALA A 179 -9.60 7.17 -7.16
C ALA A 179 -9.54 8.69 -7.35
N PHE A 180 -8.90 9.18 -8.42
CA PHE A 180 -8.91 10.59 -8.75
C PHE A 180 -10.31 11.12 -9.09
N MET A 181 -11.14 10.32 -9.78
CA MET A 181 -12.52 10.71 -10.07
C MET A 181 -13.34 10.88 -8.78
N LEU A 182 -13.16 9.96 -7.82
CA LEU A 182 -13.80 10.04 -6.52
C LEU A 182 -13.33 11.27 -5.73
N LEU A 183 -12.01 11.53 -5.67
CA LEU A 183 -11.47 12.72 -5.01
C LEU A 183 -12.01 14.02 -5.63
N LYS A 184 -12.05 14.10 -6.95
CA LYS A 184 -12.58 15.27 -7.67
C LYS A 184 -14.06 15.51 -7.37
N TRP A 185 -14.83 14.44 -7.22
CA TRP A 185 -16.24 14.53 -6.87
C TRP A 185 -16.44 14.96 -5.42
N MET A 186 -15.61 14.44 -4.49
CA MET A 186 -15.74 14.72 -3.06
C MET A 186 -15.30 16.14 -2.69
N TYR A 187 -14.21 16.59 -3.29
CA TYR A 187 -13.57 17.89 -3.00
C TYR A 187 -13.73 18.86 -4.19
N ARG A 188 -14.90 18.84 -4.83
CA ARG A 188 -15.16 19.62 -6.05
C ARG A 188 -14.98 21.12 -5.85
N ASP A 189 -15.40 21.63 -4.69
CA ASP A 189 -15.35 23.06 -4.39
C ASP A 189 -13.93 23.48 -3.96
N GLU A 190 -13.27 22.66 -3.16
CA GLU A 190 -11.93 22.90 -2.62
C GLU A 190 -10.86 22.82 -3.72
N PHE A 191 -10.99 21.87 -4.64
CA PHE A 191 -10.04 21.64 -5.73
C PHE A 191 -10.36 22.40 -7.01
N SER A 192 -11.31 23.34 -6.95
CA SER A 192 -11.69 24.16 -8.09
C SER A 192 -10.88 25.46 -8.20
N GLY A 193 -10.76 25.98 -9.43
CA GLY A 193 -10.19 27.28 -9.70
C GLY A 193 -8.68 27.29 -9.92
N LYS A 194 -8.14 28.51 -10.06
CA LYS A 194 -6.70 28.76 -10.28
C LYS A 194 -6.17 29.70 -9.21
N ARG A 195 -4.97 29.41 -8.69
CA ARG A 195 -4.20 30.24 -7.79
C ARG A 195 -2.82 30.45 -8.39
N ILE A 196 -2.57 31.66 -8.86
CA ILE A 196 -1.26 32.06 -9.38
C ILE A 196 -0.63 32.96 -8.32
N ARG A 197 0.44 32.47 -7.69
CA ARG A 197 1.25 33.20 -6.72
C ARG A 197 2.70 33.10 -7.12
N ASP A 198 3.46 34.12 -6.73
CA ASP A 198 4.91 34.07 -6.87
C ASP A 198 5.47 33.10 -5.82
N VAL A 199 6.13 32.05 -6.28
CA VAL A 199 6.77 31.03 -5.44
C VAL A 199 8.29 31.19 -5.38
N ALA A 200 8.83 32.32 -5.84
CA ALA A 200 10.27 32.59 -5.83
C ALA A 200 10.87 32.47 -4.41
N GLU A 201 10.12 32.85 -3.38
CA GLU A 201 10.52 32.67 -1.99
C GLU A 201 10.56 31.17 -1.59
N LEU A 202 9.55 30.39 -2.01
CA LEU A 202 9.53 28.95 -1.79
C LEU A 202 10.66 28.24 -2.54
N GLU A 203 10.93 28.62 -3.78
CA GLU A 203 12.05 28.09 -4.55
C GLU A 203 13.40 28.31 -3.88
N SER A 204 13.61 29.53 -3.37
CA SER A 204 14.86 29.87 -2.68
C SER A 204 15.05 29.09 -1.37
N LYS A 205 13.93 28.72 -0.71
CA LYS A 205 13.93 28.04 0.58
C LYS A 205 13.93 26.51 0.45
N TYR A 206 13.24 25.98 -0.55
CA TYR A 206 12.95 24.55 -0.73
C TYR A 206 13.55 23.96 -2.01
N GLY A 207 14.68 24.50 -2.45
CA GLY A 207 15.48 23.93 -3.54
C GLY A 207 16.37 22.79 -3.08
N ILE A 208 16.94 22.07 -4.04
CA ILE A 208 17.95 21.05 -3.76
C ILE A 208 19.18 21.72 -3.13
N LYS A 209 19.50 21.31 -1.89
CA LYS A 209 20.58 21.88 -1.08
C LYS A 209 21.95 21.35 -1.51
N ASP A 210 22.04 20.04 -1.80
CA ASP A 210 23.27 19.38 -2.20
C ASP A 210 23.04 18.40 -3.37
N TYR A 211 23.36 18.84 -4.59
CA TYR A 211 23.26 18.03 -5.80
C TYR A 211 24.22 16.85 -5.83
N LYS A 212 25.40 16.97 -5.21
CA LYS A 212 26.40 15.89 -5.18
C LYS A 212 25.89 14.77 -4.26
N MET A 213 25.43 15.13 -3.08
CA MET A 213 24.85 14.20 -2.14
C MET A 213 23.62 13.51 -2.74
N LEU A 214 22.70 14.27 -3.37
CA LEU A 214 21.53 13.73 -4.05
C LEU A 214 21.91 12.73 -5.16
N THR A 215 22.87 13.07 -6.01
CA THR A 215 23.28 12.18 -7.11
C THR A 215 23.91 10.90 -6.56
N THR A 216 24.75 11.01 -5.54
CA THR A 216 25.43 9.86 -4.93
C THR A 216 24.45 8.95 -4.19
N SER A 217 23.59 9.52 -3.34
CA SER A 217 22.59 8.78 -2.59
C SER A 217 21.52 8.17 -3.50
N GLY A 218 21.07 8.91 -4.51
CA GLY A 218 20.15 8.40 -5.53
C GLY A 218 20.74 7.25 -6.35
N PHE A 219 22.02 7.31 -6.68
CA PHE A 219 22.71 6.20 -7.36
C PHE A 219 22.80 4.95 -6.47
N ILE A 220 23.12 5.11 -5.18
CA ILE A 220 23.18 3.99 -4.23
C ILE A 220 21.79 3.39 -4.02
N LEU A 221 20.76 4.22 -3.85
CA LEU A 221 19.36 3.75 -3.75
C LEU A 221 18.96 2.99 -5.02
N GLY A 222 19.33 3.49 -6.20
CA GLY A 222 19.08 2.80 -7.48
C GLY A 222 19.77 1.43 -7.56
N LEU A 223 20.99 1.30 -7.02
CA LEU A 223 21.68 0.00 -6.92
C LEU A 223 20.99 -0.96 -5.94
N VAL A 224 20.48 -0.45 -4.82
CA VAL A 224 19.73 -1.25 -3.84
C VAL A 224 18.43 -1.76 -4.47
N ILE A 225 17.66 -0.91 -5.13
CA ILE A 225 16.45 -1.29 -5.85
C ILE A 225 16.78 -2.33 -6.93
N LEU A 226 17.84 -2.13 -7.70
CA LEU A 226 18.30 -3.14 -8.67
C LEU A 226 18.65 -4.46 -7.97
N GLY A 227 19.31 -4.40 -6.80
CA GLY A 227 19.61 -5.57 -5.99
C GLY A 227 18.35 -6.34 -5.57
N PHE A 228 17.25 -5.64 -5.22
CA PHE A 228 15.97 -6.28 -4.91
C PHE A 228 15.39 -7.02 -6.12
N PHE A 229 15.45 -6.44 -7.31
CA PHE A 229 15.04 -7.12 -8.55
C PHE A 229 15.90 -8.34 -8.88
N LEU A 230 17.16 -8.31 -8.50
CA LEU A 230 18.10 -9.42 -8.71
C LEU A 230 18.06 -10.49 -7.60
N HIS A 231 17.26 -10.27 -6.53
CA HIS A 231 17.11 -11.21 -5.41
C HIS A 231 16.84 -12.67 -5.87
N PRO A 232 15.93 -12.96 -6.82
CA PRO A 232 15.67 -14.34 -7.26
C PRO A 232 16.88 -15.03 -7.91
N ILE A 233 17.88 -14.24 -8.37
CA ILE A 233 19.11 -14.75 -9.00
C ILE A 233 20.24 -14.86 -7.97
N THR A 234 20.36 -13.86 -7.10
CA THR A 234 21.46 -13.74 -6.13
C THR A 234 21.22 -14.54 -4.86
N HIS A 235 19.95 -14.84 -4.56
CA HIS A 235 19.48 -15.45 -3.31
C HIS A 235 19.93 -14.68 -2.04
N MET A 236 20.30 -13.39 -2.18
CA MET A 236 20.60 -12.53 -1.04
C MET A 236 19.32 -12.00 -0.44
N PRO A 237 19.07 -12.16 0.88
CA PRO A 237 17.91 -11.59 1.52
C PRO A 237 17.80 -10.07 1.27
N VAL A 238 16.60 -9.58 1.00
CA VAL A 238 16.36 -8.16 0.72
C VAL A 238 16.78 -7.25 1.87
N SER A 239 16.69 -7.73 3.11
CA SER A 239 17.18 -7.05 4.32
C SER A 239 18.69 -6.78 4.28
N TRP A 240 19.49 -7.75 3.82
CA TRP A 240 20.94 -7.60 3.69
C TRP A 240 21.32 -6.62 2.57
N ILE A 241 20.57 -6.61 1.48
CA ILE A 241 20.74 -5.65 0.38
C ILE A 241 20.48 -4.23 0.90
N ALA A 242 19.36 -4.04 1.63
CA ALA A 242 19.00 -2.73 2.21
C ALA A 242 20.03 -2.25 3.25
N LEU A 243 20.39 -3.10 4.21
CA LEU A 243 21.39 -2.76 5.23
C LEU A 243 22.77 -2.47 4.62
N GLY A 244 23.19 -3.29 3.65
CA GLY A 244 24.43 -3.05 2.91
C GLY A 244 24.43 -1.72 2.17
N GLY A 245 23.30 -1.39 1.53
CA GLY A 245 23.09 -0.10 0.87
C GLY A 245 23.12 1.08 1.85
N ALA A 246 22.45 0.94 3.00
CA ALA A 246 22.48 1.95 4.07
C ALA A 246 23.88 2.22 4.60
N VAL A 247 24.63 1.16 4.92
CA VAL A 247 26.04 1.28 5.36
C VAL A 247 26.89 1.93 4.28
N LEU A 248 26.76 1.50 3.01
CA LEU A 248 27.47 2.10 1.90
C LEU A 248 27.13 3.59 1.75
N MET A 249 25.85 3.94 1.85
CA MET A 249 25.36 5.33 1.75
C MET A 249 25.96 6.19 2.86
N LEU A 250 25.89 5.77 4.11
CA LEU A 250 26.47 6.46 5.26
C LEU A 250 27.99 6.68 5.10
N LEU A 251 28.73 5.65 4.65
CA LEU A 251 30.17 5.74 4.47
C LEU A 251 30.57 6.73 3.36
N VAL A 252 29.76 6.86 2.31
CA VAL A 252 30.08 7.69 1.15
C VAL A 252 29.60 9.13 1.32
N THR A 253 28.44 9.33 1.95
CA THR A 253 27.80 10.65 2.06
C THR A 253 28.04 11.35 3.40
N ASN A 254 27.98 10.62 4.52
CA ASN A 254 27.95 11.17 5.89
C ASN A 254 29.10 10.63 6.78
N ARG A 255 30.27 10.41 6.22
CA ARG A 255 31.40 9.76 6.90
C ARG A 255 31.79 10.37 8.27
N HIS A 256 31.55 11.65 8.46
CA HIS A 256 31.97 12.38 9.66
C HIS A 256 30.81 12.74 10.60
N GLU A 257 29.56 12.63 10.16
CA GLU A 257 28.35 13.00 10.90
C GLU A 257 27.30 11.91 10.71
N LEU A 258 27.52 10.75 11.38
CA LEU A 258 26.60 9.61 11.29
C LEU A 258 25.33 9.78 12.13
N ASP A 259 25.38 10.67 13.12
CA ASP A 259 24.28 10.84 14.08
C ASP A 259 23.04 11.43 13.38
N GLU A 260 23.22 12.40 12.50
CA GLU A 260 22.14 13.11 11.82
C GLU A 260 21.19 12.18 11.02
N PRO A 261 21.67 11.30 10.10
CA PRO A 261 20.79 10.35 9.41
C PRO A 261 20.19 9.28 10.33
N LEU A 262 20.84 8.97 11.46
CA LEU A 262 20.33 7.98 12.41
C LEU A 262 19.27 8.56 13.33
N GLU A 263 19.21 9.87 13.53
CA GLU A 263 18.12 10.56 14.23
C GLU A 263 16.81 10.53 13.44
N GLU A 264 16.88 10.48 12.10
CA GLU A 264 15.71 10.34 11.22
C GLU A 264 15.09 8.94 11.22
N VAL A 265 15.79 7.94 11.79
CA VAL A 265 15.26 6.58 11.93
C VAL A 265 14.13 6.55 12.94
N GLU A 266 12.99 6.03 12.53
CA GLU A 266 11.83 5.85 13.40
C GLU A 266 12.03 4.67 14.38
N TRP A 267 12.90 4.84 15.37
CA TRP A 267 13.22 3.81 16.37
C TRP A 267 11.99 3.30 17.10
N THR A 268 11.01 4.17 17.34
CA THR A 268 9.74 3.80 17.98
C THR A 268 8.98 2.79 17.13
N THR A 269 8.94 3.00 15.82
CA THR A 269 8.30 2.10 14.85
C THR A 269 9.00 0.74 14.80
N LEU A 270 10.33 0.71 14.76
CA LEU A 270 11.10 -0.54 14.77
C LEU A 270 10.88 -1.35 16.07
N LEU A 271 10.87 -0.68 17.22
CA LEU A 271 10.59 -1.30 18.52
C LEU A 271 9.14 -1.79 18.61
N PHE A 272 8.18 -1.03 18.05
CA PHE A 272 6.80 -1.47 17.96
C PHE A 272 6.66 -2.74 17.14
N PHE A 273 7.31 -2.84 15.96
CA PHE A 273 7.33 -4.08 15.17
C PHE A 273 7.93 -5.25 15.94
N ALA A 274 9.07 -5.05 16.59
CA ALA A 274 9.69 -6.12 17.39
C ALA A 274 8.75 -6.63 18.48
N GLY A 275 8.07 -5.73 19.19
CA GLY A 275 7.06 -6.09 20.20
C GLY A 275 5.85 -6.79 19.59
N LEU A 276 5.40 -6.35 18.43
CA LEU A 276 4.28 -6.93 17.69
C LEU A 276 4.56 -8.38 17.27
N PHE A 277 5.75 -8.68 16.75
CA PHE A 277 6.13 -10.04 16.39
C PHE A 277 6.10 -10.97 17.61
N VAL A 278 6.60 -10.52 18.77
CA VAL A 278 6.52 -11.28 20.01
C VAL A 278 5.08 -11.52 20.45
N LEU A 279 4.22 -10.50 20.32
CA LEU A 279 2.79 -10.61 20.65
C LEU A 279 2.09 -11.64 19.74
N VAL A 280 2.28 -11.55 18.43
CA VAL A 280 1.63 -12.45 17.45
C VAL A 280 2.08 -13.89 17.64
N HIS A 281 3.39 -14.14 17.84
CA HIS A 281 3.90 -15.46 18.17
C HIS A 281 3.33 -15.99 19.49
N SER A 282 3.12 -15.11 20.47
CA SER A 282 2.49 -15.50 21.74
C SER A 282 1.02 -15.91 21.55
N LEU A 283 0.26 -15.17 20.72
CA LEU A 283 -1.13 -15.51 20.38
C LEU A 283 -1.22 -16.83 19.58
N GLN A 284 -0.29 -17.05 18.64
CA GLN A 284 -0.18 -18.31 17.92
C GLN A 284 0.11 -19.48 18.86
N TYR A 285 1.03 -19.27 19.77
CA TYR A 285 1.40 -20.26 20.78
C TYR A 285 0.25 -20.62 21.74
N MET A 286 -0.61 -19.64 22.07
CA MET A 286 -1.82 -19.85 22.87
C MET A 286 -2.97 -20.51 22.09
N GLY A 287 -2.82 -20.72 20.77
CA GLY A 287 -3.85 -21.28 19.90
C GLY A 287 -4.95 -20.32 19.49
N VAL A 288 -4.85 -19.02 19.80
CA VAL A 288 -5.85 -18.02 19.45
C VAL A 288 -5.92 -17.86 17.94
N ILE A 289 -4.76 -17.83 17.26
CA ILE A 289 -4.69 -17.71 15.81
C ILE A 289 -5.29 -18.91 15.12
N ASN A 290 -4.99 -20.13 15.60
CA ASN A 290 -5.58 -21.36 15.06
C ASN A 290 -7.11 -21.38 15.22
N PHE A 291 -7.62 -20.92 16.38
CA PHE A 291 -9.05 -20.82 16.61
C PHE A 291 -9.73 -19.87 15.60
N ILE A 292 -9.15 -18.70 15.32
CA ILE A 292 -9.67 -17.78 14.30
C ILE A 292 -9.61 -18.41 12.91
N GLY A 293 -8.48 -19.05 12.59
CA GLY A 293 -8.27 -19.72 11.30
C GLY A 293 -9.31 -20.81 11.03
N GLU A 294 -9.67 -21.64 12.03
CA GLU A 294 -10.70 -22.69 11.92
C GLU A 294 -12.08 -22.12 11.54
N TYR A 295 -12.47 -20.95 12.11
CA TYR A 295 -13.74 -20.32 11.74
C TYR A 295 -13.76 -19.79 10.33
N VAL A 296 -12.67 -19.17 9.89
CA VAL A 296 -12.54 -18.67 8.52
C VAL A 296 -12.51 -19.84 7.53
N GLU A 297 -11.76 -20.90 7.84
CA GLU A 297 -11.71 -22.12 7.05
C GLU A 297 -13.11 -22.74 6.90
N GLN A 298 -13.86 -22.91 8.00
CA GLN A 298 -15.22 -23.45 7.96
C GLN A 298 -16.15 -22.60 7.07
N ALA A 299 -16.04 -21.29 7.14
CA ALA A 299 -16.83 -20.40 6.29
C ALA A 299 -16.50 -20.59 4.79
N ILE A 300 -15.23 -20.83 4.46
CA ILE A 300 -14.78 -21.07 3.08
C ILE A 300 -15.18 -22.46 2.60
N VAL A 301 -15.02 -23.50 3.41
CA VAL A 301 -15.35 -24.89 3.06
C VAL A 301 -16.86 -25.06 2.84
N TRP A 302 -17.70 -24.18 3.38
CA TRP A 302 -19.15 -24.17 3.10
C TRP A 302 -19.45 -23.94 1.61
N PHE A 303 -18.56 -23.29 0.85
CA PHE A 303 -18.69 -23.16 -0.60
C PHE A 303 -18.26 -24.45 -1.31
N PRO A 304 -18.99 -24.90 -2.35
CA PRO A 304 -18.61 -26.06 -3.13
C PRO A 304 -17.28 -25.80 -3.87
N GLN A 305 -16.50 -26.85 -4.12
CA GLN A 305 -15.27 -26.69 -4.90
C GLN A 305 -15.56 -26.17 -6.31
N GLY A 306 -16.64 -26.66 -6.96
CA GLY A 306 -16.91 -26.36 -8.37
C GLY A 306 -15.98 -27.13 -9.31
N GLU A 307 -16.01 -26.79 -10.60
CA GLU A 307 -15.03 -27.32 -11.56
C GLU A 307 -13.65 -26.72 -11.20
N ASP A 308 -12.65 -27.57 -11.14
CA ASP A 308 -11.24 -27.21 -10.83
C ASP A 308 -11.03 -26.36 -9.55
N GLY A 309 -11.96 -26.43 -8.58
CA GLY A 309 -11.85 -25.68 -7.31
C GLY A 309 -12.14 -24.17 -7.41
N ILE A 310 -12.49 -23.65 -8.58
CA ILE A 310 -12.61 -22.20 -8.87
C ILE A 310 -13.63 -21.50 -7.97
N ILE A 311 -14.78 -22.12 -7.68
CA ILE A 311 -15.82 -21.46 -6.87
C ILE A 311 -15.32 -21.23 -5.45
N ARG A 312 -14.71 -22.24 -4.82
CA ARG A 312 -14.17 -22.14 -3.47
C ARG A 312 -12.99 -21.16 -3.40
N LEU A 313 -12.07 -21.22 -4.38
CA LEU A 313 -10.96 -20.27 -4.48
C LEU A 313 -11.47 -18.84 -4.58
N THR A 314 -12.44 -18.58 -5.46
CA THR A 314 -13.01 -17.24 -5.64
C THR A 314 -13.68 -16.75 -4.36
N ALA A 315 -14.44 -17.61 -3.69
CA ALA A 315 -15.06 -17.25 -2.41
C ALA A 315 -14.02 -16.96 -1.33
N ALA A 316 -13.01 -17.84 -1.18
CA ALA A 316 -11.93 -17.67 -0.22
C ALA A 316 -11.18 -16.35 -0.43
N MET A 317 -10.79 -16.08 -1.67
CA MET A 317 -10.08 -14.87 -2.08
C MET A 317 -10.90 -13.60 -1.82
N LEU A 318 -12.18 -13.57 -2.20
CA LEU A 318 -13.02 -12.39 -1.98
C LEU A 318 -13.38 -12.19 -0.50
N ILE A 319 -13.66 -13.25 0.24
CA ILE A 319 -13.90 -13.17 1.69
C ILE A 319 -12.65 -12.60 2.38
N LEU A 320 -11.49 -13.17 2.10
CA LEU A 320 -10.24 -12.72 2.70
C LEU A 320 -9.93 -11.27 2.35
N LEU A 321 -10.09 -10.85 1.08
CA LEU A 321 -9.89 -9.48 0.62
C LEU A 321 -10.78 -8.49 1.38
N TRP A 322 -12.09 -8.75 1.44
CA TRP A 322 -13.03 -7.82 2.07
C TRP A 322 -12.96 -7.84 3.59
N VAL A 323 -12.75 -9.00 4.21
CA VAL A 323 -12.51 -9.09 5.65
C VAL A 323 -11.23 -8.34 6.01
N SER A 324 -10.16 -8.50 5.22
CA SER A 324 -8.91 -7.76 5.41
C SER A 324 -9.10 -6.26 5.25
N ALA A 325 -9.83 -5.82 4.22
CA ALA A 325 -10.05 -4.39 3.99
C ALA A 325 -10.87 -3.75 5.11
N VAL A 326 -11.95 -4.40 5.55
CA VAL A 326 -12.79 -3.87 6.64
C VAL A 326 -12.07 -3.93 7.97
N ALA A 327 -11.39 -5.02 8.29
CA ALA A 327 -10.64 -5.14 9.55
C ALA A 327 -9.50 -4.12 9.61
N SER A 328 -8.69 -4.04 8.55
CA SER A 328 -7.59 -3.08 8.45
C SER A 328 -8.05 -1.61 8.47
N ALA A 329 -9.28 -1.32 8.10
CA ALA A 329 -9.82 0.04 8.26
C ALA A 329 -9.95 0.48 9.72
N PHE A 330 -10.18 -0.43 10.66
CA PHE A 330 -10.42 -0.14 12.08
C PHE A 330 -9.33 -0.64 13.02
N ILE A 331 -8.44 -1.48 12.50
CA ILE A 331 -7.25 -1.98 13.20
C ILE A 331 -6.08 -1.62 12.29
N ASP A 332 -5.01 -1.05 12.85
CA ASP A 332 -3.79 -0.75 12.07
C ASP A 332 -3.40 -1.96 11.18
N ASN A 333 -3.08 -1.69 9.91
CA ASN A 333 -2.82 -2.72 8.90
C ASN A 333 -1.64 -3.63 9.27
N ILE A 334 -0.71 -3.17 10.08
CA ILE A 334 0.49 -3.89 10.50
C ILE A 334 0.14 -5.06 11.44
N PRO A 335 -0.46 -4.83 12.65
CA PRO A 335 -0.84 -5.93 13.54
C PRO A 335 -1.88 -6.87 12.93
N TYR A 336 -2.75 -6.35 12.09
CA TYR A 336 -3.70 -7.17 11.34
C TYR A 336 -2.95 -8.18 10.44
N THR A 337 -2.04 -7.70 9.60
CA THR A 337 -1.28 -8.54 8.66
C THR A 337 -0.43 -9.59 9.39
N ALA A 338 0.28 -9.19 10.44
CA ALA A 338 1.07 -10.12 11.25
C ALA A 338 0.23 -11.31 11.76
N THR A 339 -1.00 -11.03 12.18
CA THR A 339 -1.94 -12.05 12.66
C THR A 339 -2.45 -12.94 11.52
N MET A 340 -2.66 -12.37 10.34
CA MET A 340 -3.26 -13.08 9.20
C MET A 340 -2.28 -13.99 8.44
N ILE A 341 -0.97 -13.73 8.48
CA ILE A 341 0.05 -14.55 7.80
C ILE A 341 -0.09 -16.06 8.14
N PRO A 342 -0.07 -16.50 9.40
CA PRO A 342 -0.25 -17.92 9.72
C PRO A 342 -1.68 -18.43 9.39
N ILE A 343 -2.70 -17.57 9.45
CA ILE A 343 -4.08 -17.94 9.12
C ILE A 343 -4.22 -18.26 7.61
N VAL A 344 -3.55 -17.51 6.75
CA VAL A 344 -3.59 -17.76 5.29
C VAL A 344 -2.99 -19.12 4.96
N LEU A 345 -1.88 -19.53 5.59
CA LEU A 345 -1.31 -20.88 5.45
C LEU A 345 -2.30 -21.97 5.89
N GLN A 346 -2.95 -21.77 7.05
CA GLN A 346 -3.95 -22.69 7.56
C GLN A 346 -5.14 -22.81 6.60
N ILE A 347 -5.66 -21.69 6.08
CA ILE A 347 -6.78 -21.66 5.12
C ILE A 347 -6.42 -22.42 3.84
N SER A 348 -5.25 -22.15 3.26
CA SER A 348 -4.80 -22.79 2.04
C SER A 348 -4.77 -24.31 2.19
N GLN A 349 -4.15 -24.81 3.25
CA GLN A 349 -4.05 -26.25 3.53
C GLN A 349 -5.41 -26.86 3.91
N GLY A 350 -6.17 -26.24 4.82
CA GLY A 350 -7.42 -26.80 5.36
C GLY A 350 -8.57 -26.76 4.36
N ALA A 351 -8.72 -25.67 3.60
CA ALA A 351 -9.75 -25.55 2.58
C ALA A 351 -9.35 -26.16 1.21
N ASN A 352 -8.09 -26.60 1.06
CA ASN A 352 -7.50 -27.08 -0.19
C ASN A 352 -7.71 -26.08 -1.34
N VAL A 353 -7.16 -24.89 -1.16
CA VAL A 353 -7.17 -23.77 -2.13
C VAL A 353 -5.75 -23.23 -2.30
N ASP A 354 -5.44 -22.75 -3.50
CA ASP A 354 -4.12 -22.24 -3.84
C ASP A 354 -3.71 -21.09 -2.94
N LEU A 355 -2.46 -21.10 -2.46
CA LEU A 355 -1.91 -20.13 -1.52
C LEU A 355 -1.73 -18.75 -2.17
N GLY A 356 -1.19 -18.67 -3.38
CA GLY A 356 -0.85 -17.40 -4.05
C GLY A 356 -2.01 -16.40 -4.09
N PRO A 357 -3.21 -16.74 -4.62
CA PRO A 357 -4.35 -15.84 -4.63
C PRO A 357 -4.80 -15.34 -3.24
N LEU A 358 -4.61 -16.16 -2.19
CA LEU A 358 -4.92 -15.78 -0.81
C LEU A 358 -3.91 -14.76 -0.27
N ILE A 359 -2.63 -14.91 -0.60
CA ILE A 359 -1.58 -13.95 -0.25
C ILE A 359 -1.93 -12.57 -0.82
N TRP A 360 -2.28 -12.52 -2.09
CA TRP A 360 -2.61 -11.25 -2.75
C TRP A 360 -3.92 -10.65 -2.26
N ALA A 361 -4.90 -11.48 -1.91
CA ALA A 361 -6.13 -11.02 -1.27
C ALA A 361 -5.85 -10.37 0.09
N LEU A 362 -4.96 -10.96 0.90
CA LEU A 362 -4.50 -10.38 2.16
C LEU A 362 -3.76 -9.05 1.92
N ALA A 363 -2.79 -9.03 1.01
CA ALA A 363 -1.98 -7.86 0.72
C ALA A 363 -2.82 -6.66 0.25
N PHE A 364 -3.67 -6.86 -0.76
CA PHE A 364 -4.59 -5.82 -1.23
C PHE A 364 -5.55 -5.36 -0.14
N GLY A 365 -6.14 -6.32 0.59
CA GLY A 365 -7.11 -6.01 1.64
C GLY A 365 -6.49 -5.21 2.78
N ALA A 366 -5.32 -5.61 3.27
CA ALA A 366 -4.62 -4.92 4.35
C ALA A 366 -4.19 -3.49 3.95
N CYS A 367 -3.53 -3.33 2.80
CA CYS A 367 -3.03 -2.03 2.36
C CYS A 367 -4.16 -1.06 1.96
N LEU A 368 -5.12 -1.50 1.12
CA LEU A 368 -6.23 -0.63 0.69
C LEU A 368 -7.22 -0.38 1.83
N GLY A 369 -7.36 -1.33 2.76
CA GLY A 369 -8.14 -1.20 3.99
C GLY A 369 -7.66 -0.05 4.86
N GLY A 370 -6.35 0.17 4.94
CA GLY A 370 -5.72 1.28 5.65
C GLY A 370 -6.26 2.66 5.27
N ASN A 371 -6.80 2.81 4.07
CA ASN A 371 -7.45 4.04 3.65
C ASN A 371 -8.80 4.29 4.34
N GLY A 372 -9.45 3.28 4.92
CA GLY A 372 -10.84 3.38 5.37
C GLY A 372 -11.09 4.33 6.52
N THR A 373 -10.17 4.44 7.47
CA THR A 373 -10.25 5.36 8.61
C THR A 373 -8.90 5.97 8.97
N LEU A 374 -8.94 6.99 9.82
CA LEU A 374 -7.73 7.65 10.31
C LEU A 374 -6.75 6.70 11.03
N ILE A 375 -7.27 5.68 11.70
CA ILE A 375 -6.49 4.68 12.46
C ILE A 375 -6.14 3.43 11.65
N GLY A 376 -6.59 3.34 10.40
CA GLY A 376 -6.40 2.17 9.55
C GLY A 376 -4.96 1.98 9.03
N ALA A 377 -4.16 3.04 9.03
CA ALA A 377 -2.74 3.01 8.68
C ALA A 377 -1.96 4.05 9.47
N SER A 378 -0.73 3.72 9.84
CA SER A 378 0.15 4.61 10.61
C SER A 378 0.43 5.92 9.88
N ALA A 379 0.57 5.92 8.55
CA ALA A 379 0.74 7.12 7.73
C ALA A 379 -0.40 8.14 7.91
N ASN A 380 -1.65 7.68 8.07
CA ASN A 380 -2.80 8.55 8.29
C ASN A 380 -2.69 9.29 9.63
N VAL A 381 -2.29 8.56 10.68
CA VAL A 381 -2.12 9.10 12.04
C VAL A 381 -0.99 10.13 12.06
N VAL A 382 0.13 9.82 11.41
CA VAL A 382 1.29 10.73 11.28
C VAL A 382 0.88 12.01 10.55
N MET A 383 0.23 11.92 9.41
CA MET A 383 -0.29 13.07 8.67
C MET A 383 -1.19 13.95 9.56
N ALA A 384 -2.12 13.32 10.31
CA ALA A 384 -3.05 14.06 11.17
C ALA A 384 -2.32 14.75 12.32
N GLY A 385 -1.35 14.08 12.96
CA GLY A 385 -0.52 14.67 14.01
C GLY A 385 0.25 15.90 13.53
N MET A 386 0.96 15.79 12.40
CA MET A 386 1.70 16.91 11.81
C MET A 386 0.79 18.06 11.37
N SER A 387 -0.40 17.73 10.86
CA SER A 387 -1.40 18.73 10.49
C SER A 387 -1.95 19.48 11.72
N GLU A 388 -2.19 18.76 12.83
CA GLU A 388 -2.63 19.34 14.09
C GLU A 388 -1.55 20.26 14.70
N GLU A 389 -0.29 19.83 14.73
CA GLU A 389 0.86 20.67 15.16
C GLU A 389 0.99 21.95 14.35
N ALA A 390 0.65 21.89 13.05
CA ALA A 390 0.64 23.05 12.18
C ALA A 390 -0.60 23.97 12.34
N GLY A 391 -1.56 23.59 13.19
CA GLY A 391 -2.79 24.33 13.48
C GLY A 391 -3.99 23.95 12.59
N TYR A 392 -3.93 22.80 11.90
CA TYR A 392 -4.98 22.28 11.02
C TYR A 392 -5.42 20.88 11.47
N PRO A 393 -6.16 20.73 12.58
CA PRO A 393 -6.54 19.43 13.10
C PRO A 393 -7.44 18.67 12.11
N VAL A 394 -7.15 17.39 11.89
CA VAL A 394 -7.96 16.48 11.06
C VAL A 394 -8.80 15.59 11.97
N SER A 395 -10.12 15.74 11.90
CA SER A 395 -11.01 14.91 12.70
C SER A 395 -11.19 13.52 12.09
N PHE A 396 -11.45 12.51 12.94
CA PHE A 396 -11.79 11.15 12.49
C PHE A 396 -12.93 11.15 11.46
N ASN A 397 -14.00 11.92 11.72
CA ASN A 397 -15.17 11.98 10.83
C ASN A 397 -14.86 12.63 9.47
N GLU A 398 -13.96 13.60 9.45
CA GLU A 398 -13.54 14.26 8.21
C GLU A 398 -12.72 13.31 7.34
N PHE A 399 -11.76 12.61 7.94
CA PHE A 399 -11.01 11.56 7.26
C PHE A 399 -11.92 10.44 6.78
N PHE A 400 -12.82 9.94 7.63
CA PHE A 400 -13.75 8.85 7.33
C PHE A 400 -14.63 9.13 6.10
N LYS A 401 -15.10 10.36 5.94
CA LYS A 401 -15.92 10.75 4.78
C LYS A 401 -15.17 10.59 3.44
N ALA A 402 -13.86 10.78 3.44
CA ALA A 402 -13.02 10.61 2.26
C ALA A 402 -12.46 9.19 2.14
N GLY A 403 -11.90 8.70 3.23
CA GLY A 403 -11.17 7.45 3.27
C GLY A 403 -12.04 6.22 3.07
N PHE A 404 -13.18 6.15 3.74
CA PHE A 404 -14.04 4.97 3.68
C PHE A 404 -14.63 4.71 2.27
N PRO A 405 -15.17 5.71 1.55
CA PRO A 405 -15.55 5.54 0.15
C PRO A 405 -14.38 5.18 -0.76
N MET A 406 -13.18 5.72 -0.49
CA MET A 406 -11.96 5.38 -1.24
C MET A 406 -11.59 3.91 -1.05
N MET A 407 -11.60 3.43 0.18
CA MET A 407 -11.36 2.02 0.51
C MET A 407 -12.36 1.10 -0.21
N ILE A 408 -13.67 1.40 -0.14
CA ILE A 408 -14.71 0.61 -0.81
C ILE A 408 -14.48 0.57 -2.33
N LEU A 409 -14.21 1.73 -2.95
CA LEU A 409 -14.00 1.83 -4.40
C LEU A 409 -12.78 1.02 -4.84
N THR A 410 -11.63 1.24 -4.19
CA THR A 410 -10.38 0.58 -4.56
C THR A 410 -10.44 -0.93 -4.32
N THR A 411 -11.02 -1.38 -3.20
CA THR A 411 -11.24 -2.81 -2.91
C THR A 411 -12.19 -3.46 -3.92
N ALA A 412 -13.27 -2.78 -4.34
CA ALA A 412 -14.18 -3.31 -5.35
C ALA A 412 -13.50 -3.46 -6.72
N ILE A 413 -12.68 -2.51 -7.13
CA ILE A 413 -11.91 -2.59 -8.38
C ILE A 413 -10.91 -3.75 -8.34
N VAL A 414 -10.20 -3.87 -7.22
CA VAL A 414 -9.24 -4.99 -7.04
C VAL A 414 -9.96 -6.33 -6.94
N SER A 415 -11.17 -6.39 -6.36
CA SER A 415 -12.01 -7.62 -6.41
C SER A 415 -12.26 -8.05 -7.85
N LEU A 416 -12.60 -7.10 -8.73
CA LEU A 416 -12.77 -7.38 -10.16
C LEU A 416 -11.46 -7.85 -10.80
N TYR A 417 -10.34 -7.17 -10.50
CA TYR A 417 -9.01 -7.58 -10.98
C TYR A 417 -8.70 -9.03 -10.57
N MET A 418 -8.84 -9.36 -9.29
CA MET A 418 -8.55 -10.69 -8.78
C MET A 418 -9.44 -11.78 -9.39
N VAL A 419 -10.74 -11.52 -9.56
CA VAL A 419 -11.64 -12.45 -10.23
C VAL A 419 -11.23 -12.67 -11.70
N LEU A 420 -10.90 -11.61 -12.42
CA LEU A 420 -10.46 -11.72 -13.81
C LEU A 420 -9.14 -12.48 -13.95
N VAL A 421 -8.19 -12.25 -13.06
CA VAL A 421 -6.87 -12.88 -13.12
C VAL A 421 -6.93 -14.34 -12.67
N TYR A 422 -7.54 -14.63 -11.52
CA TYR A 422 -7.42 -15.95 -10.89
C TYR A 422 -8.61 -16.87 -11.19
N ALA A 423 -9.84 -16.34 -11.19
CA ALA A 423 -11.01 -17.18 -11.47
C ALA A 423 -11.24 -17.41 -12.98
N VAL A 424 -10.97 -16.41 -13.83
CA VAL A 424 -11.15 -16.51 -15.27
C VAL A 424 -9.84 -16.88 -15.96
N GLY A 425 -8.75 -16.21 -15.58
CA GLY A 425 -7.44 -16.35 -16.22
C GLY A 425 -6.53 -17.43 -15.62
N GLY A 426 -6.96 -18.14 -14.56
CA GLY A 426 -6.16 -19.19 -13.91
C GLY A 426 -4.83 -18.72 -13.33
N GLY A 427 -4.69 -17.42 -13.02
CA GLY A 427 -3.45 -16.85 -12.48
C GLY A 427 -2.38 -16.52 -13.53
N ASP A 428 -2.66 -16.73 -14.83
CA ASP A 428 -1.68 -16.51 -15.89
C ASP A 428 -1.21 -15.03 -15.96
N VAL A 429 0.10 -14.86 -16.06
CA VAL A 429 0.78 -13.55 -16.20
C VAL A 429 0.25 -12.76 -17.40
N MET A 430 -0.17 -13.44 -18.48
CA MET A 430 -0.71 -12.77 -19.67
C MET A 430 -1.99 -11.99 -19.37
N TRP A 431 -2.85 -12.46 -18.46
CA TRP A 431 -4.04 -11.74 -18.03
C TRP A 431 -3.68 -10.46 -17.26
N LYS A 432 -2.68 -10.54 -16.38
CA LYS A 432 -2.17 -9.39 -15.62
C LYS A 432 -1.61 -8.30 -16.54
N LEU A 433 -0.76 -8.72 -17.49
CA LEU A 433 -0.19 -7.83 -18.49
C LEU A 433 -1.25 -7.24 -19.44
N ALA A 434 -2.25 -8.02 -19.81
CA ALA A 434 -3.36 -7.56 -20.66
C ALA A 434 -4.20 -6.49 -19.92
N LEU A 435 -4.55 -6.72 -18.66
CA LEU A 435 -5.29 -5.74 -17.83
C LEU A 435 -4.47 -4.47 -17.60
N LEU A 436 -3.18 -4.60 -17.31
CA LEU A 436 -2.26 -3.46 -17.22
C LEU A 436 -2.21 -2.69 -18.56
N GLY A 437 -2.06 -3.40 -19.68
CA GLY A 437 -2.03 -2.81 -21.00
C GLY A 437 -3.32 -2.06 -21.34
N ILE A 438 -4.47 -2.66 -21.06
CA ILE A 438 -5.79 -2.01 -21.27
C ILE A 438 -5.90 -0.75 -20.41
N THR A 439 -5.49 -0.82 -19.14
CA THR A 439 -5.50 0.31 -18.21
C THR A 439 -4.60 1.45 -18.74
N MET A 440 -3.36 1.10 -19.12
CA MET A 440 -2.42 2.09 -19.67
C MET A 440 -2.92 2.73 -20.97
N ILE A 441 -3.50 1.93 -21.88
CA ILE A 441 -4.12 2.45 -23.10
C ILE A 441 -5.28 3.39 -22.75
N GLY A 442 -6.11 3.04 -21.77
CA GLY A 442 -7.19 3.89 -21.28
C GLY A 442 -6.68 5.23 -20.74
N ILE A 443 -5.62 5.21 -19.91
CA ILE A 443 -4.97 6.41 -19.37
C ILE A 443 -4.41 7.28 -20.52
N VAL A 444 -3.66 6.70 -21.44
CA VAL A 444 -3.08 7.40 -22.59
C VAL A 444 -4.17 8.01 -23.46
N TYR A 445 -5.25 7.28 -23.71
CA TYR A 445 -6.39 7.80 -24.47
C TYR A 445 -7.07 8.98 -23.77
N GLN A 446 -7.28 8.91 -22.45
CA GLN A 446 -7.85 10.03 -21.69
C GLN A 446 -6.95 11.26 -21.74
N VAL A 447 -5.64 11.08 -21.55
CA VAL A 447 -4.66 12.16 -21.64
C VAL A 447 -4.66 12.79 -23.06
N TYR A 448 -4.67 11.97 -24.10
CA TYR A 448 -4.72 12.46 -25.48
C TYR A 448 -6.00 13.27 -25.74
N ARG A 449 -7.16 12.74 -25.32
CA ARG A 449 -8.47 13.40 -25.46
C ARG A 449 -8.52 14.73 -24.68
N GLY A 450 -8.01 14.75 -23.44
CA GLY A 450 -7.97 15.98 -22.65
C GLY A 450 -7.05 17.05 -23.25
N ARG A 451 -5.87 16.64 -23.72
CA ARG A 451 -4.96 17.56 -24.43
C ARG A 451 -5.54 18.12 -25.73
N SER A 452 -6.28 17.32 -26.48
CA SER A 452 -6.98 17.81 -27.70
C SER A 452 -8.05 18.86 -27.36
N LYS A 453 -8.54 18.90 -26.13
CA LYS A 453 -9.45 19.95 -25.61
C LYS A 453 -8.71 21.13 -24.96
N GLY A 454 -7.38 21.18 -25.05
CA GLY A 454 -6.56 22.26 -24.47
C GLY A 454 -6.33 22.15 -22.95
N LYS A 455 -6.62 20.98 -22.34
CA LYS A 455 -6.36 20.71 -20.92
C LYS A 455 -4.89 20.36 -20.71
N ASN A 456 -4.35 20.67 -19.53
CA ASN A 456 -3.02 20.19 -19.16
C ASN A 456 -3.03 18.67 -18.86
N LEU A 457 -1.84 18.08 -18.62
CA LEU A 457 -1.70 16.64 -18.45
C LEU A 457 -2.54 16.11 -17.27
N ALA A 458 -2.50 16.79 -16.14
CA ALA A 458 -3.20 16.40 -14.93
C ALA A 458 -4.73 16.56 -15.04
N GLU A 459 -5.20 17.64 -15.66
CA GLU A 459 -6.62 17.83 -15.96
C GLU A 459 -7.15 16.80 -16.96
N SER A 460 -6.27 16.31 -17.84
CA SER A 460 -6.61 15.32 -18.87
C SER A 460 -6.80 13.91 -18.30
N LEU A 461 -6.14 13.57 -17.18
CA LEU A 461 -6.27 12.27 -16.51
C LEU A 461 -7.70 12.02 -16.00
N VAL A 462 -8.43 13.09 -15.67
CA VAL A 462 -9.83 13.00 -15.19
C VAL A 462 -10.68 14.00 -15.99
N ASP A 463 -10.84 13.72 -17.28
CA ASP A 463 -11.61 14.61 -18.20
C ASP A 463 -13.13 14.46 -18.04
N HIS A 464 -13.61 13.30 -17.53
CA HIS A 464 -15.03 13.09 -17.29
C HIS A 464 -15.41 13.48 -15.86
N ASP A 465 -16.39 14.37 -15.73
CA ASP A 465 -17.11 14.55 -14.47
C ASP A 465 -17.99 13.31 -14.21
N LEU A 466 -18.13 12.93 -12.94
CA LEU A 466 -19.02 11.82 -12.53
C LEU A 466 -20.48 12.05 -12.97
N GLU A 467 -20.89 13.31 -13.17
CA GLU A 467 -22.20 13.66 -13.76
C GLU A 467 -22.30 13.25 -15.23
N GLU A 468 -21.25 13.50 -16.03
CA GLU A 468 -21.18 13.07 -17.43
C GLU A 468 -21.23 11.53 -17.55
N LEU A 469 -20.62 10.82 -16.59
CA LEU A 469 -20.68 9.35 -16.51
C LEU A 469 -22.06 8.85 -16.05
N LYS A 470 -22.72 9.55 -15.13
CA LYS A 470 -24.11 9.23 -14.72
C LYS A 470 -25.09 9.42 -15.88
N ASP A 471 -24.91 10.48 -16.65
CA ASP A 471 -25.74 10.76 -17.84
C ASP A 471 -25.50 9.71 -18.94
N LEU A 472 -24.23 9.36 -19.21
CA LEU A 472 -23.87 8.29 -20.14
C LEU A 472 -24.37 6.91 -19.67
N ALA A 473 -24.27 6.60 -18.37
CA ALA A 473 -24.79 5.38 -17.80
C ALA A 473 -26.33 5.35 -17.82
N GLY A 474 -26.99 6.47 -17.53
CA GLY A 474 -28.44 6.64 -17.61
C GLY A 474 -28.96 6.46 -19.04
N GLU A 475 -28.27 7.04 -20.02
CA GLU A 475 -28.59 6.89 -21.45
C GLU A 475 -28.40 5.44 -21.93
N LYS A 476 -27.30 4.77 -21.54
CA LYS A 476 -27.06 3.36 -21.88
C LYS A 476 -28.03 2.41 -21.20
N LEU A 477 -28.36 2.66 -19.91
CA LEU A 477 -29.39 1.90 -19.19
C LEU A 477 -30.78 2.12 -19.78
N GLY A 478 -31.10 3.35 -20.21
CA GLY A 478 -32.34 3.66 -20.92
C GLY A 478 -32.45 2.92 -22.24
N LYS A 479 -31.37 2.90 -23.04
CA LYS A 479 -31.29 2.13 -24.28
C LYS A 479 -31.38 0.62 -24.08
N ALA A 480 -30.72 0.10 -23.02
CA ALA A 480 -30.82 -1.32 -22.67
C ALA A 480 -32.23 -1.72 -22.18
N LYS A 481 -32.87 -0.87 -21.35
CA LYS A 481 -34.27 -1.09 -20.92
C LYS A 481 -35.24 -1.05 -22.10
N SER A 482 -35.12 -0.11 -23.02
CA SER A 482 -35.96 -0.05 -24.21
C SER A 482 -35.73 -1.21 -25.17
N ALA A 483 -34.50 -1.72 -25.27
CA ALA A 483 -34.19 -2.92 -26.05
C ALA A 483 -34.80 -4.19 -25.44
N VAL A 484 -34.76 -4.32 -24.09
CA VAL A 484 -35.38 -5.44 -23.38
C VAL A 484 -36.91 -5.38 -23.42
N MET A 485 -37.53 -4.18 -23.28
CA MET A 485 -38.98 -4.03 -23.42
C MET A 485 -39.48 -4.23 -24.85
N GLY A 486 -38.65 -3.86 -25.87
CA GLY A 486 -38.97 -4.13 -27.27
C GLY A 486 -38.93 -5.62 -27.66
N ILE A 487 -38.24 -6.46 -26.86
CA ILE A 487 -38.22 -7.91 -27.03
C ILE A 487 -39.47 -8.55 -26.36
N THR A 488 -40.00 -7.96 -25.29
CA THR A 488 -41.18 -8.47 -24.59
C THR A 488 -42.51 -8.05 -25.25
N GLU A 489 -42.53 -7.11 -26.18
CA GLU A 489 -43.71 -6.78 -27.00
C GLU A 489 -43.74 -7.52 -28.36
N ALA A 490 -42.67 -8.30 -28.67
CA ALA A 490 -42.56 -9.06 -29.91
C ALA A 490 -42.79 -10.58 -29.72
N GLU A 491 -43.09 -11.07 -28.49
CA GLU A 491 -43.62 -12.38 -28.16
C GLU A 491 -45.11 -12.29 -27.81
#